data_b497b7af18d2664686f8966348d38d35
#
_entry.id   b497b7af18d2664686f8966348d38d35
#
_cell.length_a   1.000
_cell.length_b   1.000
_cell.length_c   1.000
_cell.angle_alpha   90.00
_cell.angle_beta   90.00
_cell.angle_gamma   90.00
#
_symmetry.space_group_name_H-M   'P 1'
#
loop_
_entity.id
_entity.type
_entity.pdbx_description
1 polymer ?
#
loop_
_entity_poly.entity_id
_entity_poly.type
_entity_poly.pdbx_seq_one_letter_code
_entity_poly.pdbx_strand_id
1 'polypeptide(L)'
;MSENKSVVSINDYGKIKLHLSELIEEKGMNRNSLAKAVNTRFEVIDKWCKNRVEKLDMDILARICFVLECEVSDIIEYEEKR
;
A
#
# COMPACT_ATOMS: atom_id res chain seq x y z
N MET A 1 -16.12 22.36 -6.59
CA MET A 1 -14.84 21.76 -6.83
C MET A 1 -13.81 22.78 -7.26
N SER A 2 -12.68 22.65 -6.73
CA SER A 2 -11.63 23.61 -6.99
C SER A 2 -11.04 23.42 -8.39
N GLU A 3 -10.19 24.34 -8.75
CA GLU A 3 -9.48 24.28 -9.99
C GLU A 3 -8.55 23.10 -10.06
N ASN A 4 -8.18 22.72 -11.25
CA ASN A 4 -7.18 21.69 -11.47
C ASN A 4 -5.83 22.19 -11.00
N LYS A 5 -5.09 21.30 -10.36
CA LYS A 5 -3.74 21.59 -9.93
C LYS A 5 -2.76 20.97 -10.90
N SER A 6 -1.65 21.65 -11.08
CA SER A 6 -0.57 21.13 -11.93
C SER A 6 0.67 20.92 -11.09
N VAL A 7 1.44 19.89 -11.46
CA VAL A 7 2.74 19.66 -10.84
C VAL A 7 3.76 20.54 -11.52
N VAL A 8 4.27 21.53 -10.80
CA VAL A 8 5.26 22.46 -11.31
C VAL A 8 6.67 22.00 -10.95
N SER A 9 6.82 21.38 -9.79
CA SER A 9 8.10 20.83 -9.38
C SER A 9 7.87 19.55 -8.61
N ILE A 10 8.95 18.79 -8.41
CA ILE A 10 8.87 17.51 -7.70
C ILE A 10 8.45 17.70 -6.25
N ASN A 11 8.50 18.91 -5.74
CA ASN A 11 8.15 19.19 -4.36
C ASN A 11 6.73 19.72 -4.19
N ASP A 12 5.94 19.74 -5.26
CA ASP A 12 4.60 20.33 -5.22
C ASP A 12 3.52 19.39 -4.67
N TYR A 13 3.84 18.13 -4.46
CA TYR A 13 2.84 17.17 -4.05
C TYR A 13 3.33 16.33 -2.89
N GLY A 14 2.39 15.62 -2.29
CA GLY A 14 2.69 14.72 -1.18
C GLY A 14 3.17 13.36 -1.67
N LYS A 15 2.79 12.34 -0.95
CA LYS A 15 3.24 10.98 -1.30
C LYS A 15 2.15 9.97 -1.01
N ILE A 16 2.28 8.81 -1.62
CA ILE A 16 1.43 7.67 -1.32
C ILE A 16 2.09 6.91 -0.18
N LYS A 17 1.30 6.59 0.82
CA LYS A 17 1.77 5.83 1.97
C LYS A 17 1.00 4.52 2.04
N LEU A 18 1.72 3.45 2.32
CA LEU A 18 1.11 2.14 2.49
C LEU A 18 1.01 1.82 3.98
N HIS A 19 -0.12 1.28 4.37
CA HIS A 19 -0.39 0.93 5.78
C HIS A 19 -0.44 -0.58 5.98
N LEU A 20 0.19 -1.32 5.09
CA LEU A 20 0.10 -2.78 5.15
C LEU A 20 0.71 -3.34 6.42
N SER A 21 1.81 -2.76 6.89
CA SER A 21 2.48 -3.25 8.08
C SER A 21 1.54 -3.23 9.28
N GLU A 22 0.87 -2.10 9.50
CA GLU A 22 -0.08 -1.97 10.60
C GLU A 22 -1.28 -2.88 10.43
N LEU A 23 -1.74 -3.00 9.18
CA LEU A 23 -2.95 -3.76 8.91
C LEU A 23 -2.76 -5.25 9.17
N ILE A 24 -1.65 -5.83 8.73
CA ILE A 24 -1.41 -7.25 8.97
C ILE A 24 -1.23 -7.54 10.45
N GLU A 25 -0.66 -6.60 11.19
CA GLU A 25 -0.53 -6.75 12.63
C GLU A 25 -1.90 -6.77 13.30
N GLU A 26 -2.80 -5.88 12.89
CA GLU A 26 -4.17 -5.86 13.38
C GLU A 26 -4.89 -7.17 13.11
N LYS A 27 -4.60 -7.78 11.98
CA LYS A 27 -5.25 -9.02 11.57
C LYS A 27 -4.60 -10.27 12.16
N GLY A 28 -3.57 -10.10 12.98
CA GLY A 28 -2.91 -11.22 13.62
C GLY A 28 -2.03 -12.03 12.68
N MET A 29 -1.58 -11.42 11.60
CA MET A 29 -0.71 -12.07 10.62
C MET A 29 0.68 -11.45 10.66
N ASN A 30 1.61 -12.08 9.96
CA ASN A 30 2.93 -11.49 9.76
C ASN A 30 3.21 -11.49 8.25
N ARG A 31 4.35 -10.88 7.88
CA ARG A 31 4.68 -10.73 6.46
C ARG A 31 4.79 -12.06 5.75
N ASN A 32 5.37 -13.04 6.43
CA ASN A 32 5.59 -14.36 5.83
C ASN A 32 4.25 -15.07 5.59
N SER A 33 3.35 -15.04 6.57
CA SER A 33 2.05 -15.70 6.43
C SER A 33 1.21 -15.01 5.36
N LEU A 34 1.27 -13.69 5.26
CA LEU A 34 0.53 -12.99 4.21
C LEU A 34 1.09 -13.33 2.84
N ALA A 35 2.42 -13.37 2.69
CA ALA A 35 3.04 -13.72 1.42
C ALA A 35 2.57 -15.08 0.94
N LYS A 36 2.50 -16.04 1.84
CA LYS A 36 1.99 -17.38 1.51
C LYS A 36 0.52 -17.33 1.13
N ALA A 37 -0.28 -16.60 1.89
CA ALA A 37 -1.72 -16.53 1.66
C ALA A 37 -2.06 -15.91 0.31
N VAL A 38 -1.30 -14.91 -0.13
CA VAL A 38 -1.53 -14.26 -1.42
C VAL A 38 -0.72 -14.90 -2.54
N ASN A 39 0.01 -15.97 -2.23
CA ASN A 39 0.80 -16.72 -3.20
C ASN A 39 1.84 -15.86 -3.90
N THR A 40 2.66 -15.19 -3.11
CA THR A 40 3.78 -14.40 -3.63
C THR A 40 4.99 -14.60 -2.73
N ARG A 41 6.10 -14.00 -3.12
CA ARG A 41 7.34 -14.14 -2.35
C ARG A 41 7.35 -13.19 -1.18
N PHE A 42 8.08 -13.56 -0.13
CA PHE A 42 8.22 -12.73 1.06
C PHE A 42 8.72 -11.33 0.72
N GLU A 43 9.70 -11.23 -0.19
CA GLU A 43 10.29 -9.95 -0.55
C GLU A 43 9.27 -8.96 -1.09
N VAL A 44 8.26 -9.46 -1.78
CA VAL A 44 7.20 -8.60 -2.33
C VAL A 44 6.42 -7.94 -1.20
N ILE A 45 5.97 -8.75 -0.25
CA ILE A 45 5.20 -8.22 0.90
C ILE A 45 6.08 -7.35 1.77
N ASP A 46 7.35 -7.73 1.94
CA ASP A 46 8.29 -6.95 2.74
C ASP A 46 8.47 -5.54 2.16
N LYS A 47 8.56 -5.42 0.84
CA LYS A 47 8.64 -4.11 0.19
C LYS A 47 7.40 -3.26 0.47
N TRP A 48 6.23 -3.88 0.39
CA TRP A 48 4.99 -3.17 0.68
C TRP A 48 4.99 -2.66 2.13
N CYS A 49 5.43 -3.49 3.07
CA CYS A 49 5.45 -3.11 4.47
C CYS A 49 6.47 -2.01 4.76
N LYS A 50 7.52 -1.93 3.96
CA LYS A 50 8.56 -0.91 4.11
C LYS A 50 8.29 0.36 3.32
N ASN A 51 7.14 0.44 2.65
CA ASN A 51 6.79 1.59 1.82
C ASN A 51 7.81 1.84 0.71
N ARG A 52 8.32 0.76 0.10
CA ARG A 52 9.33 0.85 -0.96
C ARG A 52 8.80 0.43 -2.32
N VAL A 53 7.50 0.46 -2.49
CA VAL A 53 6.86 0.09 -3.76
C VAL A 53 6.76 1.34 -4.61
N GLU A 54 7.37 1.31 -5.79
CA GLU A 54 7.31 2.43 -6.72
C GLU A 54 6.16 2.28 -7.71
N LYS A 55 5.86 1.04 -8.07
CA LYS A 55 4.75 0.75 -8.98
C LYS A 55 3.91 -0.35 -8.36
N LEU A 56 2.62 -0.12 -8.30
CA LEU A 56 1.71 -1.08 -7.70
C LEU A 56 1.38 -2.20 -8.68
N ASP A 57 1.49 -3.42 -8.19
CA ASP A 57 0.97 -4.58 -8.90
C ASP A 57 -0.50 -4.70 -8.50
N MET A 58 -1.39 -4.42 -9.43
CA MET A 58 -2.83 -4.40 -9.13
C MET A 58 -3.34 -5.76 -8.72
N ASP A 59 -2.76 -6.83 -9.26
CA ASP A 59 -3.18 -8.18 -8.91
C ASP A 59 -2.79 -8.51 -7.47
N ILE A 60 -1.57 -8.14 -7.07
CA ILE A 60 -1.14 -8.34 -5.69
C ILE A 60 -2.03 -7.53 -4.74
N LEU A 61 -2.35 -6.29 -5.10
CA LEU A 61 -3.25 -5.47 -4.31
C LEU A 61 -4.62 -6.14 -4.13
N ALA A 62 -5.16 -6.68 -5.22
CA ALA A 62 -6.45 -7.37 -5.15
C ALA A 62 -6.39 -8.58 -4.24
N ARG A 63 -5.30 -9.37 -4.31
CA ARG A 63 -5.15 -10.54 -3.46
C ARG A 63 -5.03 -10.16 -1.99
N ILE A 64 -4.32 -9.08 -1.70
CA ILE A 64 -4.19 -8.61 -0.32
C ILE A 64 -5.55 -8.21 0.22
N CYS A 65 -6.33 -7.45 -0.56
CA CYS A 65 -7.66 -7.04 -0.15
C CYS A 65 -8.55 -8.25 0.13
N PHE A 66 -8.45 -9.26 -0.73
CA PHE A 66 -9.26 -10.47 -0.56
C PHE A 66 -8.87 -11.22 0.71
N VAL A 67 -7.58 -11.43 0.92
CA VAL A 67 -7.11 -12.21 2.07
C VAL A 67 -7.36 -11.49 3.38
N LEU A 68 -7.14 -10.18 3.41
CA LEU A 68 -7.31 -9.41 4.64
C LEU A 68 -8.73 -8.90 4.83
N GLU A 69 -9.60 -9.11 3.83
CA GLU A 69 -10.99 -8.66 3.89
C GLU A 69 -11.06 -7.17 4.21
N CYS A 70 -10.36 -6.39 3.42
CA CYS A 70 -10.26 -4.96 3.63
C CYS A 70 -10.46 -4.20 2.33
N GLU A 71 -10.59 -2.89 2.45
CA GLU A 71 -10.73 -2.00 1.30
C GLU A 71 -9.35 -1.51 0.87
N VAL A 72 -9.25 -1.05 -0.38
CA VAL A 72 -8.02 -0.46 -0.87
C VAL A 72 -7.61 0.73 0.01
N SER A 73 -8.59 1.50 0.47
CA SER A 73 -8.33 2.67 1.31
C SER A 73 -7.74 2.30 2.68
N ASP A 74 -7.88 1.06 3.11
CA ASP A 74 -7.22 0.60 4.34
C ASP A 74 -5.73 0.40 4.14
N ILE A 75 -5.30 0.21 2.89
CA ILE A 75 -3.92 -0.11 2.57
C ILE A 75 -3.16 1.10 2.06
N ILE A 76 -3.82 1.95 1.27
CA ILE A 76 -3.18 3.02 0.51
C ILE A 76 -3.78 4.35 0.88
N GLU A 77 -2.92 5.33 1.10
CA GLU A 77 -3.37 6.67 1.47
C GLU A 77 -2.49 7.70 0.77
N TYR A 78 -3.12 8.79 0.33
CA TYR A 78 -2.37 9.94 -0.14
C TYR A 78 -2.13 10.88 1.05
N GLU A 79 -0.87 11.15 1.32
CA GLU A 79 -0.46 12.02 2.42
C GLU A 79 -0.03 13.36 1.84
N GLU A 80 -0.81 14.40 2.13
CA GLU A 80 -0.54 15.71 1.58
C GLU A 80 0.76 16.29 2.13
N LYS A 81 1.41 17.06 1.28
CA LYS A 81 2.60 17.81 1.70
C LYS A 81 2.18 18.96 2.59
N ARG A 82 2.96 19.23 3.62
CA ARG A 82 2.70 20.34 4.54
C ARG A 82 3.80 21.36 4.52
#